data_baefa935f2d0c8493d0104d011d9d06b
#
_entry.id   baefa935f2d0c8493d0104d011d9d06b
#
_cell.length_a   1.000
_cell.length_b   1.000
_cell.length_c   1.000
_cell.angle_alpha   90.00
_cell.angle_beta   90.00
_cell.angle_gamma   90.00
#
_symmetry.space_group_name_H-M   'P 1'
#
loop_
_entity.id
_entity.type
_entity.pdbx_description
1 polymer ?
#
loop_
_entity_poly.entity_id
_entity_poly.type
_entity_poly.pdbx_seq_one_letter_code
_entity_poly.pdbx_strand_id
1 'polypeptide(L)'
;LFAGNLNAETKTYKMVFVPASEKGDESDYTSLIAITEKLTGFNIDTIKVTDYNAAVEAMRAGRAHIAWYGGKTYVKAAEIANAEAFAAGVRPGEKDAGYYTYFVVKKDSKLKEFKDVKGKILSLNTIGSTSGDLIPQVELNKINLSIKNKDHFNKVFYAGSHDACLLAVLNNQSDVCG
;
A
#
# COMPACT_ATOMS: atom_id res chain seq x y z
N LEU A 1 33.19 2.38 -45.67
CA LEU A 1 32.27 2.96 -44.70
C LEU A 1 31.55 1.80 -43.98
N PHE A 2 32.06 1.36 -42.84
CA PHE A 2 31.33 0.45 -41.94
C PHE A 2 30.40 1.30 -41.08
N ALA A 3 29.10 1.30 -41.41
CA ALA A 3 28.07 1.74 -40.52
C ALA A 3 27.87 0.67 -39.44
N GLY A 4 28.59 0.76 -38.35
CA GLY A 4 28.30 -0.05 -37.17
C GLY A 4 26.91 0.31 -36.65
N ASN A 5 25.95 -0.60 -36.75
CA ASN A 5 24.71 -0.53 -36.01
C ASN A 5 25.06 -0.59 -34.49
N LEU A 6 25.21 0.56 -33.87
CA LEU A 6 25.15 0.66 -32.41
C LEU A 6 23.69 0.37 -32.01
N ASN A 7 23.32 -0.88 -31.93
CA ASN A 7 22.15 -1.28 -31.14
C ASN A 7 22.50 -0.93 -29.68
N ALA A 8 22.13 0.25 -29.22
CA ALA A 8 22.16 0.57 -27.82
C ALA A 8 21.18 -0.40 -27.15
N GLU A 9 21.72 -1.31 -26.35
CA GLU A 9 20.90 -2.25 -25.58
C GLU A 9 19.92 -1.47 -24.70
N THR A 10 18.63 -1.66 -24.92
CA THR A 10 17.60 -0.93 -24.18
C THR A 10 17.71 -1.32 -22.70
N LYS A 11 18.01 -0.34 -21.84
CA LYS A 11 18.19 -0.58 -20.40
C LYS A 11 16.87 -0.99 -19.78
N THR A 12 16.87 -2.08 -19.01
CA THR A 12 15.70 -2.58 -18.29
C THR A 12 15.79 -2.22 -16.81
N TYR A 13 14.73 -1.59 -16.28
CA TYR A 13 14.57 -1.32 -14.87
C TYR A 13 13.49 -2.22 -14.27
N LYS A 14 13.69 -2.61 -13.02
CA LYS A 14 12.74 -3.43 -12.26
C LYS A 14 11.93 -2.56 -11.32
N MET A 15 10.61 -2.64 -11.44
CA MET A 15 9.66 -1.87 -10.62
C MET A 15 8.85 -2.78 -9.72
N VAL A 16 8.68 -2.39 -8.46
CA VAL A 16 7.88 -3.11 -7.47
C VAL A 16 6.72 -2.23 -7.01
N PHE A 17 5.54 -2.85 -6.87
CA PHE A 17 4.35 -2.24 -6.27
C PHE A 17 4.04 -2.94 -4.96
N VAL A 18 3.64 -2.17 -3.92
CA VAL A 18 3.12 -2.78 -2.70
C VAL A 18 1.76 -3.43 -2.98
N PRO A 19 1.49 -4.66 -2.49
CA PRO A 19 0.25 -5.37 -2.79
C PRO A 19 -0.93 -4.78 -2.00
N ALA A 20 -1.54 -3.72 -2.52
CA ALA A 20 -2.68 -3.04 -1.89
C ALA A 20 -4.00 -3.76 -2.16
N SER A 21 -4.14 -4.49 -3.27
CA SER A 21 -5.32 -5.27 -3.66
C SER A 21 -5.03 -6.77 -3.80
N GLU A 22 -6.08 -7.60 -3.72
CA GLU A 22 -5.95 -9.08 -3.91
C GLU A 22 -5.60 -9.47 -5.35
N LYS A 23 -6.04 -8.67 -6.33
CA LYS A 23 -5.76 -8.93 -7.75
C LYS A 23 -4.34 -8.61 -8.17
N GLY A 24 -3.56 -7.99 -7.27
CA GLY A 24 -2.22 -7.48 -7.56
C GLY A 24 -2.28 -6.17 -8.34
N ASP A 25 -1.54 -5.19 -7.88
CA ASP A 25 -1.58 -3.82 -8.38
C ASP A 25 -0.99 -3.65 -9.78
N GLU A 26 -0.34 -4.68 -10.32
CA GLU A 26 0.32 -4.65 -11.63
C GLU A 26 -0.65 -4.25 -12.77
N SER A 27 -1.88 -4.78 -12.75
CA SER A 27 -2.89 -4.45 -13.77
C SER A 27 -3.35 -2.99 -13.69
N ASP A 28 -3.36 -2.41 -12.51
CA ASP A 28 -3.81 -1.04 -12.27
C ASP A 28 -2.75 -0.02 -12.72
N TYR A 29 -1.48 -0.44 -12.81
CA TYR A 29 -0.36 0.42 -13.21
C TYR A 29 0.16 0.16 -14.64
N THR A 30 -0.49 -0.70 -15.42
CA THR A 30 -0.08 -1.01 -16.80
C THR A 30 0.06 0.26 -17.67
N SER A 31 -0.88 1.19 -17.54
CA SER A 31 -0.83 2.45 -18.28
C SER A 31 0.33 3.35 -17.84
N LEU A 32 0.65 3.38 -16.55
CA LEU A 32 1.79 4.11 -16.02
C LEU A 32 3.11 3.55 -16.55
N ILE A 33 3.24 2.22 -16.54
CA ILE A 33 4.41 1.51 -17.07
C ILE A 33 4.57 1.84 -18.55
N ALA A 34 3.53 1.64 -19.36
CA ALA A 34 3.59 1.89 -20.81
C ALA A 34 3.94 3.34 -21.16
N ILE A 35 3.41 4.33 -20.41
CA ILE A 35 3.76 5.74 -20.61
C ILE A 35 5.23 5.97 -20.20
N THR A 36 5.69 5.39 -19.12
CA THR A 36 7.08 5.52 -18.66
C THR A 36 8.05 4.97 -19.70
N GLU A 37 7.80 3.76 -20.21
CA GLU A 37 8.60 3.13 -21.27
C GLU A 37 8.63 3.99 -22.54
N LYS A 38 7.46 4.48 -22.96
CA LYS A 38 7.35 5.36 -24.14
C LYS A 38 8.14 6.66 -24.00
N LEU A 39 8.12 7.28 -22.83
CA LEU A 39 8.77 8.58 -22.60
C LEU A 39 10.28 8.45 -22.35
N THR A 40 10.73 7.34 -21.75
CA THR A 40 12.12 7.16 -21.38
C THR A 40 12.93 6.32 -22.35
N GLY A 41 12.26 5.48 -23.16
CA GLY A 41 12.91 4.47 -24.00
C GLY A 41 13.48 3.30 -23.18
N PHE A 42 13.18 3.18 -21.89
CA PHE A 42 13.60 2.04 -21.05
C PHE A 42 12.52 0.97 -21.04
N ASN A 43 12.92 -0.28 -20.79
CA ASN A 43 11.98 -1.35 -20.46
C ASN A 43 11.74 -1.36 -18.95
N ILE A 44 10.49 -1.64 -18.53
CA ILE A 44 10.10 -1.77 -17.12
C ILE A 44 9.58 -3.18 -16.86
N ASP A 45 10.35 -3.98 -16.15
CA ASP A 45 9.91 -5.27 -15.62
C ASP A 45 9.29 -5.11 -14.25
N THR A 46 8.17 -5.77 -13.98
CA THR A 46 7.53 -5.73 -12.67
C THR A 46 7.97 -6.88 -11.78
N ILE A 47 8.09 -6.60 -10.46
CA ILE A 47 8.40 -7.60 -9.45
C ILE A 47 7.17 -7.79 -8.56
N LYS A 48 6.67 -9.03 -8.49
CA LYS A 48 5.62 -9.41 -7.54
C LYS A 48 6.22 -9.70 -6.17
N VAL A 49 5.57 -9.18 -5.14
CA VAL A 49 5.95 -9.37 -3.74
C VAL A 49 4.73 -9.76 -2.91
N THR A 50 4.97 -10.42 -1.80
CA THR A 50 3.91 -10.95 -0.92
C THR A 50 3.33 -9.91 0.03
N ASP A 51 4.11 -8.91 0.39
CA ASP A 51 3.73 -7.88 1.35
C ASP A 51 4.58 -6.60 1.19
N TYR A 52 4.22 -5.57 1.95
CA TYR A 52 4.87 -4.25 1.91
C TYR A 52 6.34 -4.30 2.34
N ASN A 53 6.69 -5.17 3.30
CA ASN A 53 8.08 -5.31 3.74
C ASN A 53 8.94 -5.98 2.66
N ALA A 54 8.39 -6.98 1.95
CA ALA A 54 9.05 -7.64 0.84
C ALA A 54 9.38 -6.67 -0.31
N ALA A 55 8.54 -5.64 -0.54
CA ALA A 55 8.83 -4.58 -1.51
C ALA A 55 10.04 -3.73 -1.08
N VAL A 56 10.14 -3.37 0.20
CA VAL A 56 11.30 -2.65 0.74
C VAL A 56 12.57 -3.48 0.66
N GLU A 57 12.49 -4.76 1.00
CA GLU A 57 13.62 -5.69 0.92
C GLU A 57 14.08 -5.93 -0.53
N ALA A 58 13.16 -5.92 -1.50
CA ALA A 58 13.52 -6.01 -2.91
C ALA A 58 14.40 -4.81 -3.34
N MET A 59 14.06 -3.61 -2.89
CA MET A 59 14.86 -2.40 -3.14
C MET A 59 16.18 -2.43 -2.37
N ARG A 60 16.17 -2.76 -1.08
CA ARG A 60 17.37 -2.85 -0.26
C ARG A 60 18.41 -3.83 -0.83
N ALA A 61 17.93 -4.93 -1.40
CA ALA A 61 18.77 -5.95 -2.02
C ALA A 61 19.17 -5.61 -3.48
N GLY A 62 18.85 -4.42 -4.00
CA GLY A 62 19.14 -4.01 -5.37
C GLY A 62 18.34 -4.80 -6.44
N ARG A 63 17.30 -5.54 -6.04
CA ARG A 63 16.45 -6.29 -6.96
C ARG A 63 15.37 -5.43 -7.61
N ALA A 64 14.93 -4.37 -6.95
CA ALA A 64 14.05 -3.34 -7.48
C ALA A 64 14.80 -2.01 -7.59
N HIS A 65 14.60 -1.28 -8.67
CA HIS A 65 15.20 0.03 -8.95
C HIS A 65 14.18 1.14 -8.72
N ILE A 66 12.90 0.86 -8.95
CA ILE A 66 11.77 1.78 -8.79
C ILE A 66 10.74 1.09 -7.92
N ALA A 67 10.06 1.85 -7.08
CA ALA A 67 8.99 1.32 -6.24
C ALA A 67 7.83 2.30 -6.11
N TRP A 68 6.61 1.76 -6.06
CA TRP A 68 5.43 2.51 -5.66
C TRP A 68 5.09 2.18 -4.22
N TYR A 69 5.24 3.15 -3.33
CA TYR A 69 5.05 2.99 -1.90
C TYR A 69 3.94 3.89 -1.36
N GLY A 70 3.28 3.45 -0.29
CA GLY A 70 2.59 4.36 0.62
C GLY A 70 3.60 5.09 1.54
N GLY A 71 3.16 6.17 2.20
CA GLY A 71 4.06 7.03 2.99
C GLY A 71 4.84 6.29 4.09
N LYS A 72 4.17 5.40 4.85
CA LYS A 72 4.84 4.60 5.90
C LYS A 72 5.94 3.69 5.31
N THR A 73 5.61 3.01 4.22
CA THR A 73 6.55 2.09 3.55
C THR A 73 7.72 2.86 2.94
N TYR A 74 7.46 4.05 2.35
CA TYR A 74 8.50 4.92 1.83
C TYR A 74 9.48 5.36 2.92
N VAL A 75 9.00 5.82 4.08
CA VAL A 75 9.89 6.20 5.20
C VAL A 75 10.83 5.05 5.56
N LYS A 76 10.29 3.84 5.69
CA LYS A 76 11.12 2.65 5.94
C LYS A 76 12.13 2.38 4.82
N ALA A 77 11.71 2.50 3.56
CA ALA A 77 12.59 2.29 2.41
C ALA A 77 13.70 3.35 2.35
N ALA A 78 13.39 4.60 2.67
CA ALA A 78 14.39 5.67 2.78
C ALA A 78 15.44 5.36 3.86
N GLU A 79 15.01 4.86 5.02
CA GLU A 79 15.91 4.54 6.14
C GLU A 79 16.85 3.36 5.86
N ILE A 80 16.34 2.27 5.25
CA ILE A 80 17.11 1.02 5.15
C ILE A 80 17.53 0.61 3.75
N ALA A 81 16.97 1.24 2.72
CA ALA A 81 17.27 0.99 1.30
C ALA A 81 17.75 2.24 0.55
N ASN A 82 17.96 3.36 1.25
CA ASN A 82 18.34 4.66 0.66
C ASN A 82 17.40 5.09 -0.48
N ALA A 83 16.10 4.79 -0.35
CA ALA A 83 15.12 5.17 -1.36
C ALA A 83 14.89 6.69 -1.35
N GLU A 84 14.85 7.29 -2.54
CA GLU A 84 14.54 8.70 -2.73
C GLU A 84 13.21 8.86 -3.45
N ALA A 85 12.31 9.72 -2.93
CA ALA A 85 11.06 10.05 -3.61
C ALA A 85 11.33 11.04 -4.73
N PHE A 86 10.97 10.70 -5.96
CA PHE A 86 11.10 11.60 -7.11
C PHE A 86 9.74 12.03 -7.69
N ALA A 87 8.64 11.36 -7.33
CA ALA A 87 7.28 11.68 -7.75
C ALA A 87 6.27 11.26 -6.69
N ALA A 88 5.11 11.90 -6.69
CA ALA A 88 3.96 11.51 -5.88
C ALA A 88 2.69 11.55 -6.74
N GLY A 89 1.81 10.57 -6.54
CA GLY A 89 0.53 10.52 -7.23
C GLY A 89 -0.43 11.58 -6.69
N VAL A 90 -1.00 12.37 -7.59
CA VAL A 90 -2.05 13.35 -7.28
C VAL A 90 -3.34 12.90 -7.94
N ARG A 91 -4.45 12.90 -7.22
CA ARG A 91 -5.74 12.53 -7.77
C ARG A 91 -6.22 13.58 -8.78
N PRO A 92 -6.95 13.18 -9.82
CA PRO A 92 -7.54 14.12 -10.76
C PRO A 92 -8.39 15.17 -10.02
N GLY A 93 -8.09 16.46 -10.27
CA GLY A 93 -8.80 17.58 -9.65
C GLY A 93 -8.25 18.03 -8.28
N GLU A 94 -7.32 17.31 -7.67
CA GLU A 94 -6.63 17.72 -6.46
C GLU A 94 -5.31 18.45 -6.78
N LYS A 95 -4.83 19.28 -5.86
CA LYS A 95 -3.57 20.03 -6.01
C LYS A 95 -2.41 19.35 -5.29
N ASP A 96 -2.72 18.61 -4.23
CA ASP A 96 -1.73 18.00 -3.35
C ASP A 96 -1.81 16.48 -3.40
N ALA A 97 -0.66 15.84 -3.26
CA ALA A 97 -0.57 14.39 -3.11
C ALA A 97 -1.05 14.00 -1.71
N GLY A 98 -2.26 13.48 -1.65
CA GLY A 98 -2.86 13.06 -0.39
C GLY A 98 -4.06 12.15 -0.59
N TYR A 99 -4.49 11.49 0.49
CA TYR A 99 -5.68 10.66 0.51
C TYR A 99 -6.17 10.47 1.93
N TYR A 100 -7.43 10.05 2.06
CA TYR A 100 -8.07 9.80 3.34
C TYR A 100 -8.05 8.32 3.69
N THR A 101 -8.00 8.00 4.98
CA THR A 101 -8.34 6.70 5.50
C THR A 101 -9.75 6.71 6.10
N TYR A 102 -10.41 5.57 6.10
CA TYR A 102 -11.76 5.42 6.62
C TYR A 102 -11.85 4.16 7.46
N PHE A 103 -12.61 4.25 8.56
CA PHE A 103 -13.11 3.08 9.24
C PHE A 103 -14.45 2.69 8.60
N VAL A 104 -14.52 1.49 8.06
CA VAL A 104 -15.67 1.01 7.28
C VAL A 104 -16.44 -0.03 8.08
N VAL A 105 -17.75 0.14 8.15
CA VAL A 105 -18.70 -0.79 8.78
C VAL A 105 -19.86 -1.08 7.82
N LYS A 106 -20.66 -2.10 8.08
CA LYS A 106 -21.89 -2.34 7.32
C LYS A 106 -22.88 -1.18 7.49
N LYS A 107 -23.67 -0.92 6.45
CA LYS A 107 -24.71 0.13 6.45
C LYS A 107 -25.70 0.01 7.61
N ASP A 108 -26.07 -1.19 7.98
CA ASP A 108 -26.97 -1.53 9.08
C ASP A 108 -26.27 -1.73 10.42
N SER A 109 -24.97 -1.45 10.49
CA SER A 109 -24.19 -1.56 11.71
C SER A 109 -24.74 -0.64 12.80
N LYS A 110 -24.68 -1.14 14.05
CA LYS A 110 -24.98 -0.37 15.27
C LYS A 110 -23.87 0.57 15.68
N LEU A 111 -22.68 0.47 15.07
CA LEU A 111 -21.55 1.36 15.29
C LEU A 111 -21.85 2.70 14.60
N LYS A 112 -22.09 3.75 15.36
CA LYS A 112 -22.46 5.08 14.84
C LYS A 112 -21.39 6.12 15.09
N GLU A 113 -20.57 5.91 16.12
CA GLU A 113 -19.48 6.79 16.47
C GLU A 113 -18.17 6.02 16.55
N PHE A 114 -17.06 6.70 16.36
CA PHE A 114 -15.74 6.07 16.35
C PHE A 114 -15.41 5.33 17.65
N LYS A 115 -15.87 5.82 18.81
CA LYS A 115 -15.68 5.16 20.10
C LYS A 115 -16.38 3.77 20.21
N ASP A 116 -17.40 3.52 19.38
CA ASP A 116 -18.17 2.26 19.42
C ASP A 116 -17.35 1.05 18.92
N VAL A 117 -16.16 1.29 18.37
CA VAL A 117 -15.26 0.22 17.92
C VAL A 117 -14.62 -0.55 19.09
N LYS A 118 -14.67 -0.02 20.32
CA LYS A 118 -14.19 -0.71 21.50
C LYS A 118 -14.95 -2.03 21.72
N GLY A 119 -14.23 -3.10 22.01
CA GLY A 119 -14.81 -4.45 22.21
C GLY A 119 -15.27 -5.12 20.92
N LYS A 120 -14.97 -4.58 19.76
CA LYS A 120 -15.36 -5.15 18.46
C LYS A 120 -14.25 -5.99 17.84
N ILE A 121 -14.58 -6.69 16.77
CA ILE A 121 -13.60 -7.35 15.93
C ILE A 121 -13.13 -6.33 14.89
N LEU A 122 -11.85 -5.99 14.94
CA LEU A 122 -11.21 -5.05 14.03
C LEU A 122 -10.34 -5.81 13.02
N SER A 123 -10.59 -5.60 11.73
CA SER A 123 -9.64 -5.96 10.67
C SER A 123 -8.84 -4.74 10.23
N LEU A 124 -7.57 -4.97 9.94
CA LEU A 124 -6.65 -4.01 9.34
C LEU A 124 -6.16 -4.58 8.02
N ASN A 125 -5.59 -3.74 7.16
CA ASN A 125 -5.11 -4.18 5.86
C ASN A 125 -3.88 -5.10 6.01
N THR A 126 -2.69 -4.55 5.99
CA THR A 126 -1.43 -5.28 6.16
C THR A 126 -0.41 -4.41 6.89
N ILE A 127 0.47 -5.08 7.62
CA ILE A 127 1.58 -4.40 8.32
C ILE A 127 2.43 -3.64 7.30
N GLY A 128 2.63 -2.34 7.55
CA GLY A 128 3.37 -1.47 6.63
C GLY A 128 2.49 -0.54 5.81
N SER A 129 1.17 -0.79 5.71
CA SER A 129 0.22 0.13 5.08
C SER A 129 0.13 1.46 5.84
N THR A 130 0.05 2.56 5.12
CA THR A 130 -0.18 3.87 5.72
C THR A 130 -1.61 4.00 6.19
N SER A 131 -2.57 3.82 5.29
CA SER A 131 -4.00 3.99 5.56
C SER A 131 -4.66 2.82 6.27
N GLY A 132 -4.18 1.60 6.04
CA GLY A 132 -4.78 0.39 6.59
C GLY A 132 -4.02 -0.22 7.78
N ASP A 133 -3.03 0.49 8.35
CA ASP A 133 -2.28 0.05 9.52
C ASP A 133 -1.85 1.24 10.39
N LEU A 134 -1.01 2.16 9.88
CA LEU A 134 -0.46 3.24 10.70
C LEU A 134 -1.53 4.23 11.15
N ILE A 135 -2.28 4.80 10.22
CA ILE A 135 -3.26 5.85 10.54
C ILE A 135 -4.41 5.31 11.40
N PRO A 136 -5.00 4.13 11.12
CA PRO A 136 -5.95 3.52 12.03
C PRO A 136 -5.46 3.40 13.47
N GLN A 137 -4.21 2.97 13.68
CA GLN A 137 -3.64 2.90 15.03
C GLN A 137 -3.47 4.28 15.67
N VAL A 138 -3.04 5.28 14.91
CA VAL A 138 -2.92 6.67 15.40
C VAL A 138 -4.30 7.20 15.83
N GLU A 139 -5.33 7.01 15.02
CA GLU A 139 -6.68 7.48 15.33
C GLU A 139 -7.27 6.76 16.55
N LEU A 140 -7.07 5.44 16.66
CA LEU A 140 -7.48 4.69 17.84
C LEU A 140 -6.77 5.18 19.11
N ASN A 141 -5.48 5.49 19.04
CA ASN A 141 -4.72 6.01 20.18
C ASN A 141 -5.25 7.37 20.67
N LYS A 142 -5.78 8.22 19.78
CA LYS A 142 -6.41 9.51 20.17
C LYS A 142 -7.63 9.34 21.07
N ILE A 143 -8.29 8.19 21.01
CA ILE A 143 -9.43 7.84 21.87
C ILE A 143 -9.05 6.80 22.95
N ASN A 144 -7.77 6.70 23.26
CA ASN A 144 -7.21 5.78 24.26
C ASN A 144 -7.48 4.28 23.96
N LEU A 145 -7.61 3.90 22.69
CA LEU A 145 -7.65 2.52 22.25
C LEU A 145 -6.34 2.12 21.57
N SER A 146 -5.90 0.89 21.80
CA SER A 146 -4.68 0.35 21.18
C SER A 146 -4.91 -1.09 20.78
N ILE A 147 -4.49 -1.45 19.57
CA ILE A 147 -4.54 -2.83 19.07
C ILE A 147 -3.60 -3.77 19.86
N LYS A 148 -2.65 -3.21 20.60
CA LYS A 148 -1.72 -3.97 21.46
C LYS A 148 -2.34 -4.36 22.82
N ASN A 149 -3.42 -3.68 23.21
CA ASN A 149 -4.14 -3.99 24.43
C ASN A 149 -5.29 -4.96 24.13
N LYS A 150 -5.19 -6.18 24.64
CA LYS A 150 -6.15 -7.26 24.40
C LYS A 150 -7.56 -6.97 24.94
N ASP A 151 -7.68 -6.07 25.92
CA ASP A 151 -8.97 -5.70 26.51
C ASP A 151 -9.73 -4.62 25.68
N HIS A 152 -9.08 -4.06 24.67
CA HIS A 152 -9.69 -3.01 23.85
C HIS A 152 -10.52 -3.56 22.70
N PHE A 153 -10.23 -4.76 22.23
CA PHE A 153 -10.90 -5.40 21.10
C PHE A 153 -11.14 -6.89 21.37
N ASN A 154 -12.26 -7.42 20.90
CA ASN A 154 -12.50 -8.87 20.99
C ASN A 154 -11.49 -9.65 20.13
N LYS A 155 -11.12 -9.06 18.99
CA LYS A 155 -10.10 -9.60 18.09
C LYS A 155 -9.55 -8.49 17.21
N VAL A 156 -8.25 -8.56 16.91
CA VAL A 156 -7.62 -7.75 15.85
C VAL A 156 -6.87 -8.69 14.93
N PHE A 157 -7.00 -8.50 13.61
CA PHE A 157 -6.24 -9.25 12.63
C PHE A 157 -5.95 -8.42 11.39
N TYR A 158 -4.90 -8.79 10.68
CA TYR A 158 -4.56 -8.23 9.38
C TYR A 158 -5.15 -9.11 8.29
N ALA A 159 -5.93 -8.52 7.40
CA ALA A 159 -6.64 -9.23 6.34
C ALA A 159 -5.75 -9.50 5.11
N GLY A 160 -4.62 -8.78 4.97
CA GLY A 160 -3.66 -8.96 3.90
C GLY A 160 -3.77 -7.92 2.76
N SER A 161 -4.97 -7.41 2.48
CA SER A 161 -5.20 -6.37 1.47
C SER A 161 -6.36 -5.46 1.86
N HIS A 162 -6.55 -4.34 1.17
CA HIS A 162 -7.71 -3.47 1.38
C HIS A 162 -9.01 -4.20 1.03
N ASP A 163 -9.03 -4.95 -0.07
CA ASP A 163 -10.19 -5.71 -0.51
C ASP A 163 -10.57 -6.80 0.51
N ALA A 164 -9.58 -7.55 1.01
CA ALA A 164 -9.79 -8.57 2.03
C ALA A 164 -10.33 -7.98 3.34
N CYS A 165 -9.87 -6.78 3.73
CA CYS A 165 -10.37 -6.06 4.90
C CYS A 165 -11.86 -5.71 4.74
N LEU A 166 -12.26 -5.18 3.59
CA LEU A 166 -13.66 -4.88 3.29
C LEU A 166 -14.52 -6.16 3.21
N LEU A 167 -14.00 -7.21 2.58
CA LEU A 167 -14.69 -8.51 2.50
C LEU A 167 -14.88 -9.13 3.88
N ALA A 168 -13.93 -8.97 4.80
CA ALA A 168 -14.08 -9.43 6.18
C ALA A 168 -15.29 -8.79 6.88
N VAL A 169 -15.56 -7.49 6.65
CA VAL A 169 -16.75 -6.81 7.17
C VAL A 169 -18.02 -7.33 6.48
N LEU A 170 -18.00 -7.46 5.15
CA LEU A 170 -19.16 -7.95 4.39
C LEU A 170 -19.55 -9.37 4.82
N ASN A 171 -18.58 -10.23 5.08
CA ASN A 171 -18.76 -11.63 5.47
C ASN A 171 -18.94 -11.84 6.99
N ASN A 172 -19.11 -10.78 7.80
CA ASN A 172 -19.23 -10.82 9.27
C ASN A 172 -18.03 -11.45 9.98
N GLN A 173 -16.85 -11.43 9.38
CA GLN A 173 -15.60 -11.86 10.00
C GLN A 173 -14.98 -10.76 10.87
N SER A 174 -15.31 -9.49 10.58
CA SER A 174 -15.01 -8.34 11.42
C SER A 174 -16.21 -7.39 11.50
N ASP A 175 -16.28 -6.60 12.57
CA ASP A 175 -17.29 -5.57 12.76
C ASP A 175 -16.90 -4.28 12.04
N VAL A 176 -15.59 -4.03 11.91
CA VAL A 176 -15.03 -2.83 11.35
C VAL A 176 -13.70 -3.12 10.65
N CYS A 177 -13.47 -2.47 9.50
CA CYS A 177 -12.21 -2.43 8.76
C CYS A 177 -11.61 -1.03 8.90
N GLY A 178 -10.30 -0.94 9.23
CA GLY A 178 -9.55 0.30 9.37
C GLY A 178 -8.37 0.42 8.39
#